data_7d8aea897ca2b317ed8a3dc6b7351a9d
#
_entry.id   7d8aea897ca2b317ed8a3dc6b7351a9d
#
_cell.length_a   1.000
_cell.length_b   1.000
_cell.length_c   1.000
_cell.angle_alpha   90.00
_cell.angle_beta   90.00
_cell.angle_gamma   90.00
#
_symmetry.space_group_name_H-M   'P 1'
#
loop_
_entity.id
_entity.type
_entity.pdbx_description
1 polymer ?
#
loop_
_entity_poly.entity_id
_entity_poly.type
_entity_poly.pdbx_seq_one_letter_code
_entity_poly.pdbx_strand_id
1 'polypeptide(L)'
;VEAGPTSISEVGIQLARSCSVIDLPGYAEGRFYVEDEAGQLIPLLLDVQPGQRVLDACSAPGGKATHLAALMENRGEIVAVDRASARLDLVMANCRRLGVKILTPLAGDLRALVGAGIVSHPMLSRPFDRILLDAPCSGLGVLRRHPEGKWYKTPESIAQHRQMQVELLAVTSRLLRPGGEL
;
A
#
# COMPACT_ATOMS: atom_id res chain seq x y z
N VAL A 1 18.80 -19.00 10.09
CA VAL A 1 17.98 -19.19 8.88
C VAL A 1 18.85 -18.85 7.68
N GLU A 2 18.90 -19.73 6.70
CA GLU A 2 19.62 -19.47 5.45
C GLU A 2 18.80 -18.49 4.59
N ALA A 3 19.44 -17.41 4.17
CA ALA A 3 18.83 -16.33 3.41
C ALA A 3 19.86 -15.67 2.48
N GLY A 4 19.39 -15.07 1.40
CA GLY A 4 20.21 -14.36 0.42
C GLY A 4 19.47 -13.14 -0.14
N PRO A 5 20.15 -12.28 -0.91
CA PRO A 5 19.50 -11.17 -1.59
C PRO A 5 18.49 -11.69 -2.64
N THR A 6 17.44 -10.90 -2.88
CA THR A 6 16.55 -11.13 -4.02
C THR A 6 17.24 -10.73 -5.33
N SER A 7 16.65 -11.14 -6.47
CA SER A 7 17.30 -10.93 -7.78
C SER A 7 17.11 -9.52 -8.34
N ILE A 8 16.12 -8.78 -7.88
CA ILE A 8 15.72 -7.50 -8.48
C ILE A 8 15.69 -6.37 -7.43
N SER A 9 15.14 -6.64 -6.24
CA SER A 9 15.05 -5.64 -5.18
C SER A 9 16.39 -5.55 -4.43
N GLU A 10 17.01 -4.40 -4.42
CA GLU A 10 18.28 -4.14 -3.72
C GLU A 10 18.16 -4.27 -2.19
N VAL A 11 16.95 -4.12 -1.64
CA VAL A 11 16.66 -4.24 -0.21
C VAL A 11 15.98 -5.56 0.14
N GLY A 12 15.72 -6.40 -0.86
CA GLY A 12 15.01 -7.65 -0.70
C GLY A 12 15.89 -8.77 -0.18
N ILE A 13 15.34 -9.57 0.75
CA ILE A 13 15.95 -10.79 1.27
C ILE A 13 15.01 -11.96 1.04
N GLN A 14 15.50 -13.00 0.38
CA GLN A 14 14.77 -14.23 0.16
C GLN A 14 15.23 -15.31 1.13
N LEU A 15 14.29 -15.98 1.76
CA LEU A 15 14.57 -17.13 2.61
C LEU A 15 14.68 -18.40 1.77
N ALA A 16 15.67 -19.23 2.05
CA ALA A 16 15.88 -20.51 1.33
C ALA A 16 14.78 -21.54 1.63
N ARG A 17 14.09 -21.41 2.77
CA ARG A 17 13.00 -22.32 3.20
C ARG A 17 11.88 -21.53 3.86
N SER A 18 10.65 -22.04 3.72
CA SER A 18 9.50 -21.54 4.47
C SER A 18 9.71 -21.73 5.98
N CYS A 19 9.41 -20.68 6.73
CA CYS A 19 9.46 -20.70 8.19
C CYS A 19 8.37 -19.79 8.77
N SER A 20 8.14 -19.88 10.07
CA SER A 20 7.29 -18.95 10.79
C SER A 20 7.98 -17.57 10.81
N VAL A 21 7.34 -16.57 10.22
CA VAL A 21 7.90 -15.22 10.10
C VAL A 21 8.07 -14.54 11.45
N ILE A 22 7.12 -14.79 12.38
CA ILE A 22 7.14 -14.17 13.71
C ILE A 22 8.29 -14.66 14.59
N ASP A 23 8.86 -15.83 14.25
CA ASP A 23 10.00 -16.43 14.97
C ASP A 23 11.35 -16.01 14.38
N LEU A 24 11.35 -15.23 13.30
CA LEU A 24 12.58 -14.75 12.69
C LEU A 24 13.23 -13.65 13.55
N PRO A 25 14.57 -13.72 13.75
CA PRO A 25 15.31 -12.65 14.42
C PRO A 25 15.07 -11.29 13.75
N GLY A 26 14.70 -10.28 14.53
CA GLY A 26 14.43 -8.93 14.04
C GLY A 26 12.98 -8.67 13.66
N TYR A 27 12.09 -9.68 13.64
CA TYR A 27 10.68 -9.43 13.33
C TYR A 27 10.00 -8.59 14.42
N ALA A 28 10.13 -9.01 15.69
CA ALA A 28 9.54 -8.29 16.80
C ALA A 28 10.13 -6.88 16.97
N GLU A 29 11.41 -6.71 16.66
CA GLU A 29 12.13 -5.44 16.69
C GLU A 29 11.82 -4.54 15.47
N GLY A 30 10.96 -4.98 14.56
CA GLY A 30 10.53 -4.19 13.41
C GLY A 30 11.61 -3.96 12.35
N ARG A 31 12.56 -4.89 12.18
CA ARG A 31 13.67 -4.72 11.23
C ARG A 31 13.30 -4.99 9.79
N PHE A 32 12.19 -5.68 9.53
CA PHE A 32 11.75 -6.02 8.17
C PHE A 32 10.22 -6.23 8.10
N TYR A 33 9.73 -6.18 6.88
CA TYR A 33 8.36 -6.53 6.50
C TYR A 33 8.40 -7.66 5.47
N VAL A 34 7.37 -8.51 5.44
CA VAL A 34 7.26 -9.62 4.46
C VAL A 34 6.38 -9.19 3.31
N GLU A 35 6.95 -9.15 2.14
CA GLU A 35 6.28 -8.73 0.91
C GLU A 35 6.86 -9.47 -0.29
N ASP A 36 6.10 -9.57 -1.38
CA ASP A 36 6.63 -10.05 -2.65
C ASP A 36 7.68 -9.10 -3.19
N GLU A 37 8.69 -9.64 -3.87
CA GLU A 37 9.74 -8.83 -4.49
C GLU A 37 9.16 -7.77 -5.45
N ALA A 38 8.16 -8.14 -6.27
CA ALA A 38 7.47 -7.18 -7.13
C ALA A 38 6.75 -6.06 -6.34
N GLY A 39 6.18 -6.39 -5.17
CA GLY A 39 5.57 -5.40 -4.28
C GLY A 39 6.58 -4.39 -3.73
N GLN A 40 7.81 -4.84 -3.47
CA GLN A 40 8.89 -3.98 -2.98
C GLN A 40 9.35 -2.92 -3.99
N LEU A 41 9.18 -3.18 -5.29
CA LEU A 41 9.59 -2.25 -6.35
C LEU A 41 8.62 -1.06 -6.50
N ILE A 42 7.34 -1.26 -6.17
CA ILE A 42 6.30 -0.25 -6.40
C ILE A 42 6.57 1.05 -5.63
N PRO A 43 6.88 1.05 -4.32
CA PRO A 43 7.22 2.28 -3.60
C PRO A 43 8.47 2.98 -4.13
N LEU A 44 9.45 2.22 -4.65
CA LEU A 44 10.67 2.78 -5.25
C LEU A 44 10.37 3.56 -6.53
N LEU A 45 9.43 3.07 -7.36
CA LEU A 45 9.02 3.75 -8.59
C LEU A 45 8.32 5.08 -8.35
N LEU A 46 7.72 5.28 -7.17
CA LEU A 46 7.04 6.52 -6.83
C LEU A 46 8.01 7.65 -6.44
N ASP A 47 9.29 7.35 -6.25
CA ASP A 47 10.37 8.29 -5.94
C ASP A 47 10.00 9.32 -4.86
N VAL A 48 9.48 8.82 -3.74
CA VAL A 48 9.10 9.68 -2.62
C VAL A 48 10.33 10.29 -1.94
N GLN A 49 10.21 11.54 -1.49
CA GLN A 49 11.27 12.25 -0.81
C GLN A 49 10.88 12.60 0.64
N PRO A 50 11.84 12.65 1.57
CA PRO A 50 11.60 13.12 2.92
C PRO A 50 10.92 14.50 2.95
N GLY A 51 9.90 14.65 3.79
CA GLY A 51 9.14 15.88 3.93
C GLY A 51 7.92 16.01 3.01
N GLN A 52 7.75 15.11 2.05
CA GLN A 52 6.58 15.09 1.16
C GLN A 52 5.30 14.67 1.89
N ARG A 53 4.18 14.98 1.26
CA ARG A 53 2.84 14.54 1.65
C ARG A 53 2.35 13.49 0.66
N VAL A 54 2.14 12.28 1.13
CA VAL A 54 1.84 11.10 0.31
C VAL A 54 0.47 10.52 0.67
N LEU A 55 -0.28 10.08 -0.34
CA LEU A 55 -1.51 9.29 -0.17
C LEU A 55 -1.23 7.84 -0.56
N ASP A 56 -1.52 6.90 0.32
CA ASP A 56 -1.68 5.48 -0.02
C ASP A 56 -3.18 5.16 -0.07
N ALA A 57 -3.71 5.04 -1.28
CA ALA A 57 -5.15 5.08 -1.55
C ALA A 57 -5.90 3.76 -1.28
N CYS A 58 -5.18 2.63 -1.17
CA CYS A 58 -5.72 1.30 -0.84
C CYS A 58 -4.72 0.56 0.04
N SER A 59 -4.48 1.09 1.25
CA SER A 59 -3.25 0.88 1.99
C SER A 59 -3.11 -0.50 2.64
N ALA A 60 -4.21 -1.13 3.05
CA ALA A 60 -4.11 -2.34 3.85
C ALA A 60 -3.60 -3.58 3.06
N PRO A 61 -2.70 -4.36 3.64
CA PRO A 61 -2.31 -4.45 5.05
C PRO A 61 -1.13 -3.55 5.50
N GLY A 62 -0.64 -2.64 4.65
CA GLY A 62 0.31 -1.60 5.02
C GLY A 62 1.76 -1.84 4.62
N GLY A 63 2.07 -2.88 3.84
CA GLY A 63 3.44 -3.14 3.36
C GLY A 63 4.00 -1.95 2.59
N LYS A 64 3.28 -1.50 1.56
CA LYS A 64 3.70 -0.36 0.73
C LYS A 64 3.74 0.95 1.51
N ALA A 65 2.73 1.21 2.36
CA ALA A 65 2.71 2.40 3.21
C ALA A 65 3.91 2.49 4.16
N THR A 66 4.27 1.37 4.81
CA THR A 66 5.43 1.33 5.70
C THR A 66 6.76 1.41 4.95
N HIS A 67 6.83 0.88 3.73
CA HIS A 67 7.99 1.03 2.86
C HIS A 67 8.14 2.49 2.39
N LEU A 68 7.05 3.16 1.99
CA LEU A 68 7.06 4.61 1.70
C LEU A 68 7.59 5.41 2.89
N ALA A 69 7.14 5.10 4.12
CA ALA A 69 7.62 5.78 5.32
C ALA A 69 9.13 5.58 5.55
N ALA A 70 9.67 4.39 5.24
CA ALA A 70 11.10 4.12 5.31
C ALA A 70 11.89 4.92 4.27
N LEU A 71 11.43 4.96 3.01
CA LEU A 71 12.02 5.78 1.94
C LEU A 71 12.00 7.28 2.26
N MET A 72 10.94 7.73 2.93
CA MET A 72 10.81 9.12 3.43
C MET A 72 11.61 9.37 4.72
N GLU A 73 12.40 8.42 5.19
CA GLU A 73 13.16 8.53 6.45
C GLU A 73 12.27 8.94 7.65
N ASN A 74 11.02 8.49 7.66
CA ASN A 74 10.02 8.88 8.69
C ASN A 74 9.82 10.41 8.83
N ARG A 75 9.97 11.16 7.73
CA ARG A 75 9.80 12.61 7.66
C ARG A 75 8.76 12.97 6.60
N GLY A 76 7.76 13.78 6.95
CA GLY A 76 6.64 14.13 6.09
C GLY A 76 5.30 13.64 6.63
N GLU A 77 4.38 13.32 5.74
CA GLU A 77 3.03 12.86 6.08
C GLU A 77 2.58 11.77 5.09
N ILE A 78 2.07 10.66 5.60
CA ILE A 78 1.38 9.63 4.81
C ILE A 78 -0.06 9.52 5.29
N VAL A 79 -1.02 9.72 4.39
CA VAL A 79 -2.44 9.40 4.65
C VAL A 79 -2.71 8.03 4.05
N ALA A 80 -3.04 7.05 4.89
CA ALA A 80 -3.30 5.67 4.49
C ALA A 80 -4.81 5.41 4.50
N VAL A 81 -5.39 5.22 3.31
CA VAL A 81 -6.84 5.02 3.17
C VAL A 81 -7.17 3.56 2.87
N ASP A 82 -8.16 3.02 3.55
CA ASP A 82 -8.80 1.75 3.19
C ASP A 82 -10.30 1.80 3.55
N ARG A 83 -11.12 1.08 2.78
CA ARG A 83 -12.57 1.01 3.01
C ARG A 83 -12.92 0.37 4.35
N ALA A 84 -12.15 -0.60 4.79
CA ALA A 84 -12.40 -1.39 5.99
C ALA A 84 -11.51 -0.91 7.15
N SER A 85 -12.10 -0.31 8.18
CA SER A 85 -11.38 0.14 9.37
C SER A 85 -10.58 -0.98 10.03
N ALA A 86 -11.15 -2.18 10.13
CA ALA A 86 -10.44 -3.34 10.68
C ALA A 86 -9.16 -3.72 9.92
N ARG A 87 -9.08 -3.42 8.62
CA ARG A 87 -7.85 -3.61 7.84
C ARG A 87 -6.82 -2.53 8.13
N LEU A 88 -7.24 -1.32 8.46
CA LEU A 88 -6.34 -0.24 8.92
C LEU A 88 -5.72 -0.54 10.28
N ASP A 89 -6.38 -1.33 11.12
CA ASP A 89 -5.78 -1.79 12.38
C ASP A 89 -4.51 -2.63 12.13
N LEU A 90 -4.48 -3.42 11.04
CA LEU A 90 -3.29 -4.14 10.61
C LEU A 90 -2.18 -3.19 10.15
N VAL A 91 -2.54 -2.15 9.39
CA VAL A 91 -1.59 -1.10 8.98
C VAL A 91 -0.96 -0.46 10.21
N MET A 92 -1.77 -0.06 11.20
CA MET A 92 -1.29 0.56 12.42
C MET A 92 -0.48 -0.38 13.31
N ALA A 93 -0.81 -1.66 13.33
CA ALA A 93 -0.01 -2.68 14.02
C ALA A 93 1.39 -2.79 13.39
N ASN A 94 1.47 -2.82 12.05
CA ASN A 94 2.73 -2.81 11.32
C ASN A 94 3.51 -1.52 11.54
N CYS A 95 2.85 -0.36 11.52
CA CYS A 95 3.49 0.92 11.83
C CYS A 95 4.13 0.94 13.22
N ARG A 96 3.41 0.45 14.24
CA ARG A 96 3.96 0.37 15.60
C ARG A 96 5.19 -0.56 15.67
N ARG A 97 5.10 -1.74 15.04
CA ARG A 97 6.21 -2.71 15.01
C ARG A 97 7.44 -2.17 14.28
N LEU A 98 7.24 -1.51 13.14
CA LEU A 98 8.31 -0.98 12.26
C LEU A 98 8.79 0.43 12.67
N GLY A 99 8.21 1.04 13.70
CA GLY A 99 8.60 2.38 14.16
C GLY A 99 8.17 3.52 13.24
N VAL A 100 7.14 3.32 12.40
CA VAL A 100 6.58 4.35 11.52
C VAL A 100 5.77 5.35 12.33
N LYS A 101 6.04 6.66 12.16
CA LYS A 101 5.44 7.76 12.94
C LYS A 101 4.66 8.76 12.09
N ILE A 102 4.88 8.79 10.77
CA ILE A 102 4.34 9.80 9.85
C ILE A 102 3.05 9.36 9.16
N LEU A 103 2.50 8.19 9.50
CA LEU A 103 1.32 7.62 8.88
C LEU A 103 0.07 7.87 9.74
N THR A 104 -0.99 8.38 9.08
CA THR A 104 -2.32 8.59 9.67
C THR A 104 -3.34 7.77 8.88
N PRO A 105 -4.10 6.86 9.54
CA PRO A 105 -5.12 6.06 8.88
C PRO A 105 -6.40 6.86 8.65
N LEU A 106 -7.06 6.61 7.52
CA LEU A 106 -8.38 7.16 7.18
C LEU A 106 -9.27 6.04 6.64
N ALA A 107 -10.30 5.67 7.39
CA ALA A 107 -11.30 4.69 6.95
C ALA A 107 -12.33 5.34 6.03
N GLY A 108 -12.54 4.78 4.85
CA GLY A 108 -13.57 5.24 3.92
C GLY A 108 -13.32 4.82 2.47
N ASP A 109 -14.37 4.93 1.67
CA ASP A 109 -14.27 4.76 0.23
C ASP A 109 -13.90 6.10 -0.42
N LEU A 110 -12.73 6.17 -1.04
CA LEU A 110 -12.25 7.40 -1.69
C LEU A 110 -13.23 7.94 -2.73
N ARG A 111 -14.00 7.07 -3.40
CA ARG A 111 -15.02 7.49 -4.37
C ARG A 111 -16.16 8.27 -3.72
N ALA A 112 -16.48 7.93 -2.46
CA ALA A 112 -17.46 8.69 -1.67
C ALA A 112 -16.83 9.94 -1.03
N LEU A 113 -15.58 9.83 -0.53
CA LEU A 113 -14.88 10.93 0.14
C LEU A 113 -14.49 12.07 -0.82
N VAL A 114 -14.34 11.76 -2.13
CA VAL A 114 -13.95 12.70 -3.19
C VAL A 114 -15.03 12.75 -4.29
N GLY A 115 -16.28 12.42 -3.96
CA GLY A 115 -17.40 12.37 -4.90
C GLY A 115 -17.76 13.75 -5.47
N ALA A 116 -18.21 13.78 -6.74
CA ALA A 116 -18.70 14.99 -7.43
C ALA A 116 -17.77 16.23 -7.35
N GLY A 117 -16.47 16.02 -7.15
CA GLY A 117 -15.49 17.11 -7.04
C GLY A 117 -15.45 17.80 -5.67
N ILE A 118 -16.20 17.31 -4.71
CA ILE A 118 -16.21 17.80 -3.32
C ILE A 118 -15.39 16.85 -2.46
N VAL A 119 -14.33 17.37 -1.84
CA VAL A 119 -13.54 16.63 -0.85
C VAL A 119 -14.23 16.76 0.50
N SER A 120 -14.83 15.68 0.97
CA SER A 120 -15.65 15.70 2.20
C SER A 120 -14.87 15.52 3.50
N HIS A 121 -13.56 15.17 3.41
CA HIS A 121 -12.75 14.91 4.59
C HIS A 121 -11.55 15.86 4.70
N PRO A 122 -11.31 16.51 5.86
CA PRO A 122 -10.22 17.49 6.03
C PRO A 122 -8.83 16.95 5.68
N MET A 123 -8.54 15.69 5.96
CA MET A 123 -7.25 15.06 5.61
C MET A 123 -7.01 14.94 4.11
N LEU A 124 -8.03 15.07 3.27
CA LEU A 124 -7.92 15.02 1.81
C LEU A 124 -8.02 16.42 1.17
N SER A 125 -8.27 17.48 1.93
CA SER A 125 -8.49 18.85 1.42
C SER A 125 -7.21 19.52 0.90
N ARG A 126 -6.05 19.08 1.37
CA ARG A 126 -4.74 19.56 0.87
C ARG A 126 -4.22 18.57 -0.18
N PRO A 127 -3.68 19.05 -1.31
CA PRO A 127 -3.15 18.17 -2.35
C PRO A 127 -1.93 17.36 -1.86
N PHE A 128 -1.69 16.24 -2.53
CA PHE A 128 -0.57 15.33 -2.26
C PHE A 128 0.55 15.53 -3.28
N ASP A 129 1.79 15.36 -2.82
CA ASP A 129 2.99 15.38 -3.68
C ASP A 129 3.08 14.10 -4.51
N ARG A 130 2.73 12.97 -3.88
CA ARG A 130 2.74 11.64 -4.47
C ARG A 130 1.50 10.86 -4.04
N ILE A 131 0.99 10.03 -4.92
CA ILE A 131 -0.14 9.13 -4.61
C ILE A 131 0.22 7.72 -5.05
N LEU A 132 0.07 6.76 -4.15
CA LEU A 132 0.11 5.35 -4.45
C LEU A 132 -1.31 4.82 -4.58
N LEU A 133 -1.66 4.26 -5.73
CA LEU A 133 -2.93 3.57 -5.94
C LEU A 133 -2.68 2.10 -6.30
N ASP A 134 -2.52 1.26 -5.29
CA ASP A 134 -2.56 -0.20 -5.44
C ASP A 134 -4.00 -0.68 -5.31
N ALA A 135 -4.76 -0.48 -6.37
CA ALA A 135 -6.20 -0.67 -6.38
C ALA A 135 -6.59 -2.16 -6.26
N PRO A 136 -7.73 -2.46 -5.61
CA PRO A 136 -8.27 -3.82 -5.58
C PRO A 136 -8.39 -4.40 -6.98
N CYS A 137 -7.96 -5.64 -7.15
CA CYS A 137 -7.94 -6.32 -8.45
C CYS A 137 -8.59 -7.70 -8.38
N SER A 138 -8.71 -8.36 -9.54
CA SER A 138 -9.25 -9.72 -9.63
C SER A 138 -8.42 -10.77 -8.89
N GLY A 139 -7.15 -10.50 -8.57
CA GLY A 139 -6.26 -11.44 -7.90
C GLY A 139 -5.82 -12.63 -8.77
N LEU A 140 -5.91 -12.54 -10.10
CA LEU A 140 -5.45 -13.61 -10.99
C LEU A 140 -3.93 -13.83 -10.89
N GLY A 141 -3.15 -12.79 -10.62
CA GLY A 141 -1.70 -12.86 -10.45
C GLY A 141 -1.23 -13.65 -9.21
N VAL A 142 -2.12 -13.89 -8.24
CA VAL A 142 -1.79 -14.61 -7.00
C VAL A 142 -2.37 -16.02 -6.94
N LEU A 143 -2.87 -16.59 -8.05
CA LEU A 143 -3.47 -17.92 -8.10
C LEU A 143 -2.50 -19.03 -7.65
N ARG A 144 -1.20 -18.85 -7.79
CA ARG A 144 -0.20 -19.80 -7.28
C ARG A 144 -0.26 -19.94 -5.76
N ARG A 145 -0.60 -18.86 -5.04
CA ARG A 145 -0.71 -18.84 -3.56
C ARG A 145 -2.13 -19.09 -3.09
N HIS A 146 -3.11 -18.70 -3.89
CA HIS A 146 -4.55 -18.79 -3.62
C HIS A 146 -5.26 -19.52 -4.76
N PRO A 147 -4.97 -20.83 -4.98
CA PRO A 147 -5.51 -21.59 -6.11
C PRO A 147 -7.03 -21.74 -6.08
N GLU A 148 -7.64 -21.65 -4.90
CA GLU A 148 -9.10 -21.62 -4.71
C GLU A 148 -9.76 -20.44 -5.42
N GLY A 149 -9.02 -19.34 -5.64
CA GLY A 149 -9.50 -18.15 -6.32
C GLY A 149 -10.03 -18.40 -7.71
N LYS A 150 -9.51 -19.42 -8.43
CA LYS A 150 -9.95 -19.77 -9.79
C LYS A 150 -11.45 -20.13 -9.88
N TRP A 151 -12.04 -20.64 -8.81
CA TRP A 151 -13.44 -21.05 -8.78
C TRP A 151 -14.43 -19.91 -8.65
N TYR A 152 -13.96 -18.73 -8.24
CA TYR A 152 -14.80 -17.55 -7.96
C TYR A 152 -14.56 -16.39 -8.95
N LYS A 153 -13.61 -16.55 -9.89
CA LYS A 153 -13.31 -15.50 -10.89
C LYS A 153 -14.17 -15.69 -12.12
N THR A 154 -14.95 -14.65 -12.45
CA THR A 154 -15.77 -14.61 -13.67
C THR A 154 -15.40 -13.38 -14.51
N PRO A 155 -15.71 -13.37 -15.82
CA PRO A 155 -15.51 -12.19 -16.66
C PRO A 155 -16.19 -10.93 -16.08
N GLU A 156 -17.39 -11.09 -15.48
CA GLU A 156 -18.16 -10.00 -14.86
C GLU A 156 -17.43 -9.43 -13.64
N SER A 157 -16.85 -10.31 -12.80
CA SER A 157 -16.07 -9.87 -11.64
C SER A 157 -14.82 -9.09 -12.06
N ILE A 158 -14.17 -9.46 -13.16
CA ILE A 158 -13.04 -8.74 -13.74
C ILE A 158 -13.48 -7.36 -14.25
N ALA A 159 -14.61 -7.30 -14.97
CA ALA A 159 -15.17 -6.03 -15.46
C ALA A 159 -15.53 -5.07 -14.30
N GLN A 160 -16.10 -5.59 -13.21
CA GLN A 160 -16.41 -4.80 -12.01
C GLN A 160 -15.14 -4.23 -11.37
N HIS A 161 -14.07 -5.02 -11.23
CA HIS A 161 -12.78 -4.51 -10.71
C HIS A 161 -12.22 -3.43 -11.63
N ARG A 162 -12.25 -3.63 -12.95
CA ARG A 162 -11.82 -2.62 -13.92
C ARG A 162 -12.56 -1.30 -13.73
N GLN A 163 -13.90 -1.35 -13.63
CA GLN A 163 -14.71 -0.16 -13.43
C GLN A 163 -14.30 0.57 -12.13
N MET A 164 -14.19 -0.16 -11.02
CA MET A 164 -13.76 0.40 -9.74
C MET A 164 -12.36 1.02 -9.80
N GLN A 165 -11.41 0.38 -10.50
CA GLN A 165 -10.06 0.90 -10.68
C GLN A 165 -10.04 2.23 -11.44
N VAL A 166 -10.84 2.34 -12.52
CA VAL A 166 -10.99 3.58 -13.28
C VAL A 166 -11.58 4.70 -12.41
N GLU A 167 -12.62 4.38 -11.62
CA GLU A 167 -13.22 5.33 -10.69
C GLU A 167 -12.23 5.80 -9.62
N LEU A 168 -11.48 4.88 -9.01
CA LEU A 168 -10.44 5.21 -8.03
C LEU A 168 -9.36 6.08 -8.65
N LEU A 169 -8.87 5.74 -9.85
CA LEU A 169 -7.88 6.55 -10.55
C LEU A 169 -8.39 7.97 -10.80
N ALA A 170 -9.64 8.10 -11.25
CA ALA A 170 -10.25 9.39 -11.52
C ALA A 170 -10.43 10.26 -10.27
N VAL A 171 -10.74 9.67 -9.10
CA VAL A 171 -10.90 10.46 -7.87
C VAL A 171 -9.54 10.77 -7.21
N THR A 172 -8.59 9.83 -7.24
CA THR A 172 -7.27 10.03 -6.65
C THR A 172 -6.46 11.07 -7.43
N SER A 173 -6.54 11.09 -8.77
CA SER A 173 -5.85 12.09 -9.59
C SER A 173 -6.23 13.53 -9.25
N ARG A 174 -7.45 13.78 -8.75
CA ARG A 174 -7.91 15.10 -8.31
C ARG A 174 -7.27 15.57 -7.01
N LEU A 175 -6.70 14.66 -6.24
CA LEU A 175 -6.01 14.95 -4.99
C LEU A 175 -4.53 15.27 -5.20
N LEU A 176 -4.02 15.07 -6.41
CA LEU A 176 -2.63 15.30 -6.75
C LEU A 176 -2.38 16.79 -7.03
N ARG A 177 -1.27 17.32 -6.52
CA ARG A 177 -0.85 18.67 -6.88
C ARG A 177 -0.37 18.76 -8.35
N PRO A 178 -0.36 19.93 -8.97
CA PRO A 178 0.33 20.11 -10.25
C PRO A 178 1.81 19.70 -10.14
N GLY A 179 2.28 18.86 -11.07
CA GLY A 179 3.63 18.31 -11.06
C GLY A 179 3.89 17.20 -10.02
N GLY A 180 2.84 16.70 -9.36
CA GLY A 180 2.92 15.47 -8.56
C GLY A 180 2.86 14.22 -9.43
N GLU A 181 3.07 13.06 -8.81
CA GLU A 181 3.05 11.74 -9.48
C GLU A 181 2.09 10.76 -8.78
N LEU A 182 1.44 9.89 -9.61
CA LEU A 182 0.51 8.85 -9.20
C LEU A 182 0.83 7.54 -9.94
#